data_cf2d3d3bf8f9bdf6c1f37b26aedb859d
#
_entry.id   cf2d3d3bf8f9bdf6c1f37b26aedb859d
#
_cell.length_a   1.000
_cell.length_b   1.000
_cell.length_c   1.000
_cell.angle_alpha   90.00
_cell.angle_beta   90.00
_cell.angle_gamma   90.00
#
_symmetry.space_group_name_H-M   'P 1'
#
loop_
_entity.id
_entity.type
_entity.pdbx_description
1 polymer ?
#
loop_
_entity_poly.entity_id
_entity_poly.type
_entity_poly.pdbx_seq_one_letter_code
_entity_poly.pdbx_strand_id
1 'polypeptide(L)'
;QGYNIADTWVVGHMIGPDALAAVGSAFALMTFLTSVLIGLCMGSGTVFSLCFGRQDRQQLKSSICASFFLLAAIAALLTAVSVLCVDAMIVWMNIPKEIAAMTRGYLIVVFWGIPAIAAYNFFGAYLKAIGNSVVPLVFLGISTVFNILLDVLFVAVFQWGTLGAASATIISQYLSGIGIGIYVLVKEGEVRSALLHVHVKTSDFKEIANYSVLTCVQQSVMNLGILMVQGLVNSFGTAVMAAFAAAVKIEAFTYMPAQEYANAFSTFIAQNMGAGQKRRVVKGVRYAVATIVIYCLLASLLIWILAKPFLLIFIKSSQKAILAEGIRYLRIVGPFYFGIGCLFLFYGLYRAIGKPAMSVVLTVISLGTRVLLAYMLSAVKTFGAAGIWWSIPIGWILADLTGYVYYLCRVHFDESRKII
;
A
#
# COMPACT_ATOMS: atom_id res chain seq x y z
N GLN A 1 -1.06 5.95 -8.18
CA GLN A 1 0.10 5.51 -9.03
C GLN A 1 0.14 6.27 -10.36
N GLY A 2 -1.01 6.66 -10.94
CA GLY A 2 -1.03 7.35 -12.23
C GLY A 2 -0.29 8.69 -12.23
N TYR A 3 -0.46 9.51 -11.21
CA TYR A 3 0.24 10.80 -11.11
C TYR A 3 1.75 10.62 -10.89
N ASN A 4 2.21 9.62 -10.13
CA ASN A 4 3.65 9.35 -9.96
C ASN A 4 4.34 9.00 -11.30
N ILE A 5 3.63 8.34 -12.21
CA ILE A 5 4.15 8.06 -13.56
C ILE A 5 4.23 9.34 -14.36
N ALA A 6 3.22 10.20 -14.28
CA ALA A 6 3.19 11.49 -14.95
C ALA A 6 4.29 12.43 -14.43
N ASP A 7 4.43 12.57 -13.10
CA ASP A 7 5.50 13.35 -12.45
C ASP A 7 6.87 12.87 -12.94
N THR A 8 7.11 11.55 -12.91
CA THR A 8 8.38 10.96 -13.35
C THR A 8 8.67 11.25 -14.83
N TRP A 9 7.62 11.20 -15.66
CA TRP A 9 7.75 11.48 -17.08
C TRP A 9 8.05 12.97 -17.32
N VAL A 10 7.31 13.89 -16.70
CA VAL A 10 7.50 15.34 -16.81
C VAL A 10 8.88 15.73 -16.33
N VAL A 11 9.28 15.29 -15.12
CA VAL A 11 10.59 15.60 -14.54
C VAL A 11 11.72 15.06 -15.41
N GLY A 12 11.63 13.80 -15.84
CA GLY A 12 12.68 13.15 -16.63
C GLY A 12 12.88 13.78 -18.02
N HIS A 13 11.80 14.18 -18.69
CA HIS A 13 11.87 14.75 -20.05
C HIS A 13 12.16 16.24 -20.07
N MET A 14 11.66 16.99 -19.08
CA MET A 14 11.74 18.45 -19.09
C MET A 14 12.90 19.03 -18.26
N ILE A 15 13.33 18.31 -17.20
CA ILE A 15 14.40 18.82 -16.33
C ILE A 15 15.70 18.05 -16.57
N GLY A 16 15.63 16.72 -16.69
CA GLY A 16 16.79 15.89 -16.99
C GLY A 16 17.04 14.76 -15.98
N PRO A 17 18.14 13.99 -16.19
CA PRO A 17 18.42 12.77 -15.45
C PRO A 17 18.70 13.00 -13.96
N ASP A 18 19.34 14.08 -13.58
CA ASP A 18 19.66 14.40 -12.19
C ASP A 18 18.39 14.68 -11.37
N ALA A 19 17.44 15.39 -11.96
CA ALA A 19 16.13 15.63 -11.37
C ALA A 19 15.33 14.34 -11.21
N LEU A 20 15.39 13.46 -12.21
CA LEU A 20 14.75 12.16 -12.16
C LEU A 20 15.35 11.29 -11.05
N ALA A 21 16.67 11.32 -10.87
CA ALA A 21 17.34 10.59 -9.78
C ALA A 21 16.96 11.16 -8.41
N ALA A 22 16.86 12.48 -8.26
CA ALA A 22 16.45 13.15 -7.03
C ALA A 22 15.00 12.77 -6.63
N VAL A 23 14.05 12.86 -7.56
CA VAL A 23 12.64 12.52 -7.35
C VAL A 23 12.48 11.02 -7.10
N GLY A 24 13.21 10.19 -7.83
CA GLY A 24 13.17 8.72 -7.64
C GLY A 24 13.68 8.29 -6.26
N SER A 25 14.73 8.93 -5.74
CA SER A 25 15.22 8.68 -4.37
C SER A 25 14.19 9.11 -3.33
N ALA A 26 13.59 10.28 -3.50
CA ALA A 26 12.54 10.79 -2.62
C ALA A 26 11.29 9.88 -2.59
N PHE A 27 10.96 9.27 -3.73
CA PHE A 27 9.81 8.36 -3.85
C PHE A 27 9.87 7.15 -2.90
N ALA A 28 11.05 6.53 -2.76
CA ALA A 28 11.21 5.38 -1.86
C ALA A 28 10.92 5.75 -0.40
N LEU A 29 11.43 6.91 0.04
CA LEU A 29 11.21 7.43 1.40
C LEU A 29 9.74 7.79 1.62
N MET A 30 9.12 8.48 0.66
CA MET A 30 7.70 8.83 0.73
C MET A 30 6.79 7.61 0.75
N THR A 31 7.11 6.58 -0.01
CA THR A 31 6.36 5.31 0.01
C THR A 31 6.39 4.66 1.38
N PHE A 32 7.54 4.68 2.06
CA PHE A 32 7.64 4.17 3.43
C PHE A 32 6.81 5.01 4.41
N LEU A 33 6.96 6.34 4.41
CA LEU A 33 6.20 7.23 5.31
C LEU A 33 4.69 7.15 5.08
N THR A 34 4.26 7.12 3.83
CA THR A 34 2.82 6.99 3.50
C THR A 34 2.26 5.63 3.88
N SER A 35 3.05 4.56 3.87
CA SER A 35 2.60 3.23 4.29
C SER A 35 2.18 3.18 5.76
N VAL A 36 2.83 3.98 6.61
CA VAL A 36 2.44 4.15 8.01
C VAL A 36 1.03 4.71 8.10
N LEU A 37 0.76 5.82 7.39
CA LEU A 37 -0.56 6.46 7.38
C LEU A 37 -1.64 5.56 6.80
N ILE A 38 -1.35 4.89 5.69
CA ILE A 38 -2.27 3.94 5.05
C ILE A 38 -2.61 2.81 6.01
N GLY A 39 -1.60 2.23 6.68
CA GLY A 39 -1.81 1.16 7.67
C GLY A 39 -2.71 1.60 8.83
N LEU A 40 -2.48 2.80 9.37
CA LEU A 40 -3.31 3.38 10.43
C LEU A 40 -4.77 3.57 9.97
N CYS A 41 -4.98 4.10 8.77
CA CYS A 41 -6.31 4.32 8.21
C CYS A 41 -7.02 3.01 7.86
N MET A 42 -6.31 1.99 7.38
CA MET A 42 -6.88 0.67 7.11
C MET A 42 -7.34 -0.03 8.39
N GLY A 43 -6.56 0.08 9.48
CA GLY A 43 -6.95 -0.43 10.79
C GLY A 43 -8.21 0.27 11.33
N SER A 44 -8.20 1.59 11.33
CA SER A 44 -9.36 2.40 11.74
C SER A 44 -10.59 2.12 10.89
N GLY A 45 -10.45 2.02 9.56
CA GLY A 45 -11.53 1.72 8.64
C GLY A 45 -12.20 0.36 8.90
N THR A 46 -11.43 -0.61 9.40
CA THR A 46 -11.99 -1.90 9.82
C THR A 46 -12.88 -1.74 11.06
N VAL A 47 -12.45 -0.97 12.06
CA VAL A 47 -13.27 -0.69 13.25
C VAL A 47 -14.52 0.10 12.86
N PHE A 48 -14.41 1.10 11.99
CA PHE A 48 -15.57 1.83 11.47
C PHE A 48 -16.58 0.90 10.78
N SER A 49 -16.08 -0.04 9.98
CA SER A 49 -16.92 -1.03 9.29
C SER A 49 -17.64 -1.97 10.27
N LEU A 50 -16.96 -2.40 11.33
CA LEU A 50 -17.54 -3.21 12.41
C LEU A 50 -18.65 -2.45 13.15
N CYS A 51 -18.38 -1.20 13.57
CA CYS A 51 -19.34 -0.34 14.26
C CYS A 51 -20.54 -0.03 13.37
N PHE A 52 -20.30 0.29 12.10
CA PHE A 52 -21.35 0.53 11.11
C PHE A 52 -22.24 -0.71 10.94
N GLY A 53 -21.64 -1.90 10.82
CA GLY A 53 -22.38 -3.16 10.76
C GLY A 53 -23.20 -3.46 12.00
N ARG A 54 -22.68 -3.14 13.20
CA ARG A 54 -23.41 -3.25 14.49
C ARG A 54 -24.53 -2.23 14.64
N GLN A 55 -24.56 -1.22 13.79
CA GLN A 55 -25.43 -0.03 13.94
C GLN A 55 -25.20 0.73 15.25
N ASP A 56 -24.03 0.57 15.84
CA ASP A 56 -23.63 1.30 17.06
C ASP A 56 -23.03 2.66 16.69
N ARG A 57 -23.93 3.62 16.51
CA ARG A 57 -23.58 5.01 16.14
C ARG A 57 -22.72 5.70 17.19
N GLN A 58 -22.91 5.36 18.47
CA GLN A 58 -22.14 5.99 19.54
C GLN A 58 -20.68 5.50 19.54
N GLN A 59 -20.46 4.18 19.42
CA GLN A 59 -19.13 3.61 19.29
C GLN A 59 -18.46 4.08 17.99
N LEU A 60 -19.23 4.17 16.89
CA LEU A 60 -18.71 4.68 15.61
C LEU A 60 -18.18 6.12 15.76
N LYS A 61 -18.94 7.01 16.36
CA LYS A 61 -18.53 8.40 16.60
C LYS A 61 -17.29 8.50 17.51
N SER A 62 -17.26 7.74 18.61
CA SER A 62 -16.10 7.67 19.50
C SER A 62 -14.85 7.16 18.76
N SER A 63 -15.00 6.13 17.93
CA SER A 63 -13.93 5.56 17.11
C SER A 63 -13.42 6.52 16.03
N ILE A 64 -14.31 7.29 15.39
CA ILE A 64 -13.95 8.34 14.42
C ILE A 64 -13.11 9.42 15.12
N CYS A 65 -13.57 9.90 16.26
CA CYS A 65 -12.87 10.93 17.03
C CYS A 65 -11.48 10.44 17.49
N ALA A 66 -11.41 9.22 18.09
CA ALA A 66 -10.16 8.59 18.51
C ALA A 66 -9.16 8.44 17.37
N SER A 67 -9.64 7.93 16.22
CA SER A 67 -8.81 7.70 15.03
C SER A 67 -8.32 9.02 14.43
N PHE A 68 -9.17 10.05 14.38
CA PHE A 68 -8.78 11.36 13.87
C PHE A 68 -7.62 11.97 14.67
N PHE A 69 -7.75 12.01 16.00
CA PHE A 69 -6.68 12.55 16.84
C PHE A 69 -5.40 11.71 16.80
N LEU A 70 -5.52 10.39 16.82
CA LEU A 70 -4.37 9.49 16.67
C LEU A 70 -3.62 9.74 15.36
N LEU A 71 -4.36 9.78 14.25
CA LEU A 71 -3.78 9.98 12.93
C LEU A 71 -3.21 11.39 12.76
N ALA A 72 -3.91 12.42 13.26
CA ALA A 72 -3.43 13.80 13.21
C ALA A 72 -2.13 13.98 14.01
N ALA A 73 -2.05 13.39 15.21
CA ALA A 73 -0.83 13.42 16.03
C ALA A 73 0.34 12.72 15.32
N ILE A 74 0.09 11.53 14.75
CA ILE A 74 1.14 10.78 14.03
C ILE A 74 1.54 11.51 12.74
N ALA A 75 0.59 12.06 11.98
CA ALA A 75 0.91 12.83 10.78
C ALA A 75 1.74 14.09 11.09
N ALA A 76 1.39 14.81 12.16
CA ALA A 76 2.16 15.96 12.62
C ALA A 76 3.56 15.56 13.08
N LEU A 77 3.68 14.46 13.85
CA LEU A 77 4.98 13.93 14.29
C LEU A 77 5.83 13.49 13.09
N LEU A 78 5.26 12.75 12.15
CA LEU A 78 5.97 12.31 10.93
C LEU A 78 6.44 13.51 10.12
N THR A 79 5.57 14.51 9.93
CA THR A 79 5.95 15.74 9.22
C THR A 79 7.11 16.46 9.92
N ALA A 80 6.99 16.67 11.23
CA ALA A 80 8.02 17.36 12.01
C ALA A 80 9.35 16.60 11.97
N VAL A 81 9.35 15.30 12.26
CA VAL A 81 10.56 14.46 12.23
C VAL A 81 11.17 14.43 10.83
N SER A 82 10.35 14.27 9.77
CA SER A 82 10.86 14.22 8.40
C SER A 82 11.49 15.54 7.97
N VAL A 83 10.89 16.68 8.30
CA VAL A 83 11.45 18.02 7.98
C VAL A 83 12.72 18.29 8.79
N LEU A 84 12.73 17.96 10.09
CA LEU A 84 13.89 18.20 10.94
C LEU A 84 15.07 17.27 10.62
N CYS A 85 14.78 16.04 10.20
CA CYS A 85 15.81 15.02 9.93
C CYS A 85 16.13 14.88 8.43
N VAL A 86 15.69 15.77 7.57
CA VAL A 86 15.88 15.66 6.10
C VAL A 86 17.35 15.49 5.72
N ASP A 87 18.24 16.23 6.34
CA ASP A 87 19.69 16.16 6.04
C ASP A 87 20.29 14.81 6.49
N ALA A 88 19.86 14.28 7.64
CA ALA A 88 20.25 12.96 8.09
C ALA A 88 19.73 11.85 7.16
N MET A 89 18.50 11.99 6.66
CA MET A 89 17.92 11.05 5.69
C MET A 89 18.69 11.04 4.36
N ILE A 90 19.12 12.20 3.86
CA ILE A 90 19.93 12.33 2.64
C ILE A 90 21.26 11.59 2.81
N VAL A 91 21.93 11.79 3.96
CA VAL A 91 23.18 11.08 4.28
C VAL A 91 22.95 9.57 4.40
N TRP A 92 21.92 9.16 5.11
CA TRP A 92 21.57 7.73 5.30
C TRP A 92 21.24 7.02 3.98
N MET A 93 20.60 7.72 3.05
CA MET A 93 20.28 7.20 1.71
C MET A 93 21.47 7.23 0.75
N ASN A 94 22.65 7.72 1.18
CA ASN A 94 23.82 7.89 0.34
C ASN A 94 23.55 8.65 -0.96
N ILE A 95 22.79 9.74 -0.89
CA ILE A 95 22.45 10.54 -2.06
C ILE A 95 23.70 11.28 -2.52
N PRO A 96 24.06 11.22 -3.83
CA PRO A 96 25.23 11.93 -4.37
C PRO A 96 25.17 13.44 -4.10
N LYS A 97 26.33 14.05 -3.80
CA LYS A 97 26.42 15.47 -3.43
C LYS A 97 25.87 16.40 -4.51
N GLU A 98 26.00 16.00 -5.78
CA GLU A 98 25.57 16.74 -6.95
C GLU A 98 24.06 16.99 -6.98
N ILE A 99 23.27 16.02 -6.50
CA ILE A 99 21.81 16.07 -6.48
C ILE A 99 21.23 16.29 -5.08
N ALA A 100 22.07 16.30 -4.04
CA ALA A 100 21.62 16.38 -2.64
C ALA A 100 20.81 17.65 -2.35
N ALA A 101 21.23 18.81 -2.83
CA ALA A 101 20.52 20.07 -2.65
C ALA A 101 19.13 20.05 -3.33
N MET A 102 19.06 19.49 -4.53
CA MET A 102 17.81 19.32 -5.27
C MET A 102 16.85 18.35 -4.58
N THR A 103 17.36 17.20 -4.12
CA THR A 103 16.59 16.20 -3.36
C THR A 103 16.10 16.78 -2.04
N ARG A 104 16.93 17.55 -1.34
CA ARG A 104 16.54 18.23 -0.10
C ARG A 104 15.36 19.17 -0.29
N GLY A 105 15.47 20.05 -1.30
CA GLY A 105 14.39 20.98 -1.61
C GLY A 105 13.08 20.27 -1.95
N TYR A 106 13.14 19.25 -2.79
CA TYR A 106 12.01 18.40 -3.14
C TYR A 106 11.37 17.73 -1.90
N LEU A 107 12.19 17.07 -1.06
CA LEU A 107 11.72 16.36 0.13
C LEU A 107 11.05 17.27 1.14
N ILE A 108 11.64 18.45 1.44
CA ILE A 108 11.02 19.41 2.37
C ILE A 108 9.62 19.78 1.91
N VAL A 109 9.46 20.08 0.62
CA VAL A 109 8.16 20.43 0.07
C VAL A 109 7.20 19.26 0.21
N VAL A 110 7.56 18.05 -0.23
CA VAL A 110 6.67 16.90 -0.24
C VAL A 110 6.31 16.42 1.18
N PHE A 111 7.18 16.59 2.19
CA PHE A 111 6.88 16.26 3.58
C PHE A 111 5.70 17.08 4.14
N TRP A 112 5.53 18.33 3.71
CA TRP A 112 4.35 19.11 4.05
C TRP A 112 3.05 18.54 3.44
N GLY A 113 3.13 17.61 2.50
CA GLY A 113 1.98 16.87 1.96
C GLY A 113 1.47 15.75 2.89
N ILE A 114 2.27 15.31 3.89
CA ILE A 114 1.89 14.22 4.82
C ILE A 114 0.53 14.44 5.50
N PRO A 115 0.20 15.63 6.04
CA PRO A 115 -1.12 15.88 6.61
C PRO A 115 -2.27 15.75 5.60
N ALA A 116 -2.06 16.18 4.37
CA ALA A 116 -3.06 16.07 3.31
C ALA A 116 -3.32 14.60 2.92
N ILE A 117 -2.26 13.79 2.82
CA ILE A 117 -2.35 12.35 2.60
C ILE A 117 -3.10 11.69 3.76
N ALA A 118 -2.80 12.06 5.01
CA ALA A 118 -3.50 11.54 6.18
C ALA A 118 -4.99 11.87 6.15
N ALA A 119 -5.35 13.12 5.85
CA ALA A 119 -6.74 13.56 5.75
C ALA A 119 -7.50 12.79 4.65
N TYR A 120 -6.92 12.68 3.44
CA TYR A 120 -7.53 11.92 2.35
C TYR A 120 -7.78 10.47 2.73
N ASN A 121 -6.77 9.79 3.31
CA ASN A 121 -6.90 8.37 3.68
C ASN A 121 -7.89 8.18 4.83
N PHE A 122 -7.94 9.09 5.81
CA PHE A 122 -8.87 9.02 6.93
C PHE A 122 -10.33 9.11 6.46
N PHE A 123 -10.66 10.19 5.74
CA PHE A 123 -12.03 10.39 5.24
C PHE A 123 -12.41 9.33 4.19
N GLY A 124 -11.44 8.90 3.38
CA GLY A 124 -11.62 7.80 2.44
C GLY A 124 -11.89 6.46 3.12
N ALA A 125 -11.20 6.15 4.23
CA ALA A 125 -11.44 4.95 5.02
C ALA A 125 -12.82 4.95 5.66
N TYR A 126 -13.28 6.10 6.19
CA TYR A 126 -14.63 6.27 6.72
C TYR A 126 -15.69 6.04 5.63
N LEU A 127 -15.57 6.71 4.50
CA LEU A 127 -16.54 6.57 3.39
C LEU A 127 -16.61 5.13 2.88
N LYS A 128 -15.48 4.47 2.70
CA LYS A 128 -15.44 3.05 2.33
C LYS A 128 -16.12 2.18 3.39
N ALA A 129 -15.93 2.49 4.68
CA ALA A 129 -16.52 1.75 5.79
C ALA A 129 -18.06 1.82 5.82
N ILE A 130 -18.65 2.92 5.35
CA ILE A 130 -20.11 3.06 5.19
C ILE A 130 -20.64 2.61 3.81
N GLY A 131 -19.77 2.06 2.95
CA GLY A 131 -20.13 1.55 1.62
C GLY A 131 -20.01 2.54 0.47
N ASN A 132 -19.51 3.75 0.71
CA ASN A 132 -19.31 4.76 -0.33
C ASN A 132 -17.85 4.80 -0.81
N SER A 133 -17.52 4.00 -1.82
CA SER A 133 -16.19 3.98 -2.45
C SER A 133 -16.05 4.95 -3.63
N VAL A 134 -17.19 5.47 -4.15
CA VAL A 134 -17.21 6.34 -5.33
C VAL A 134 -16.60 7.70 -5.03
N VAL A 135 -16.99 8.31 -3.91
CA VAL A 135 -16.53 9.65 -3.55
C VAL A 135 -15.00 9.74 -3.40
N PRO A 136 -14.31 8.84 -2.65
CA PRO A 136 -12.85 8.83 -2.61
C PRO A 136 -12.22 8.69 -4.01
N LEU A 137 -12.79 7.85 -4.87
CA LEU A 137 -12.29 7.66 -6.23
C LEU A 137 -12.41 8.94 -7.08
N VAL A 138 -13.54 9.65 -6.97
CA VAL A 138 -13.76 10.93 -7.69
C VAL A 138 -12.75 11.98 -7.24
N PHE A 139 -12.55 12.16 -5.94
CA PHE A 139 -11.54 13.12 -5.44
C PHE A 139 -10.12 12.75 -5.85
N LEU A 140 -9.80 11.45 -5.87
CA LEU A 140 -8.50 10.97 -6.38
C LEU A 140 -8.35 11.28 -7.88
N GLY A 141 -9.39 11.06 -8.68
CA GLY A 141 -9.38 11.36 -10.11
C GLY A 141 -9.18 12.85 -10.39
N ILE A 142 -9.95 13.70 -9.70
CA ILE A 142 -9.80 15.17 -9.80
C ILE A 142 -8.38 15.60 -9.41
N SER A 143 -7.87 15.09 -8.28
CA SER A 143 -6.52 15.40 -7.80
C SER A 143 -5.45 14.97 -8.83
N THR A 144 -5.61 13.80 -9.45
CA THR A 144 -4.67 13.30 -10.47
C THR A 144 -4.63 14.19 -11.70
N VAL A 145 -5.78 14.59 -12.21
CA VAL A 145 -5.87 15.51 -13.36
C VAL A 145 -5.26 16.86 -13.01
N PHE A 146 -5.57 17.37 -11.80
CA PHE A 146 -5.05 18.66 -11.34
C PHE A 146 -3.54 18.62 -11.14
N ASN A 147 -3.00 17.53 -10.60
CA ASN A 147 -1.56 17.34 -10.47
C ASN A 147 -0.86 17.39 -11.82
N ILE A 148 -1.33 16.65 -12.84
CA ILE A 148 -0.73 16.65 -14.18
C ILE A 148 -0.76 18.06 -14.80
N LEU A 149 -1.87 18.78 -14.65
CA LEU A 149 -1.98 20.16 -15.16
C LEU A 149 -1.00 21.11 -14.46
N LEU A 150 -0.87 20.99 -13.13
CA LEU A 150 0.07 21.81 -12.36
C LEU A 150 1.52 21.44 -12.62
N ASP A 151 1.84 20.16 -12.86
CA ASP A 151 3.19 19.74 -13.25
C ASP A 151 3.61 20.41 -14.56
N VAL A 152 2.74 20.36 -15.57
CA VAL A 152 3.02 21.05 -16.84
C VAL A 152 3.16 22.55 -16.62
N LEU A 153 2.29 23.17 -15.82
CA LEU A 153 2.36 24.61 -15.56
C LEU A 153 3.63 25.01 -14.80
N PHE A 154 3.96 24.31 -13.71
CA PHE A 154 5.08 24.71 -12.85
C PHE A 154 6.44 24.29 -13.41
N VAL A 155 6.50 23.13 -14.07
CA VAL A 155 7.75 22.62 -14.61
C VAL A 155 8.02 23.17 -16.02
N ALA A 156 7.02 23.10 -16.93
CA ALA A 156 7.22 23.49 -18.32
C ALA A 156 7.09 25.01 -18.54
N VAL A 157 6.08 25.66 -17.93
CA VAL A 157 5.81 27.10 -18.16
C VAL A 157 6.62 27.96 -17.20
N PHE A 158 6.53 27.70 -15.90
CA PHE A 158 7.21 28.52 -14.88
C PHE A 158 8.69 28.12 -14.65
N GLN A 159 9.09 26.95 -15.14
CA GLN A 159 10.46 26.43 -15.03
C GLN A 159 10.98 26.33 -13.58
N TRP A 160 10.08 26.00 -12.62
CA TRP A 160 10.47 25.84 -11.21
C TRP A 160 11.23 24.54 -10.92
N GLY A 161 11.54 23.75 -11.94
CA GLY A 161 12.30 22.52 -11.80
C GLY A 161 11.61 21.50 -10.89
N THR A 162 12.40 20.78 -10.08
CA THR A 162 11.88 19.76 -9.15
C THR A 162 10.99 20.34 -8.05
N LEU A 163 11.21 21.60 -7.64
CA LEU A 163 10.33 22.28 -6.69
C LEU A 163 8.94 22.52 -7.28
N GLY A 164 8.85 22.74 -8.60
CA GLY A 164 7.58 22.85 -9.32
C GLY A 164 6.78 21.55 -9.23
N ALA A 165 7.41 20.42 -9.53
CA ALA A 165 6.78 19.09 -9.43
C ALA A 165 6.35 18.77 -7.98
N ALA A 166 7.21 19.04 -7.00
CA ALA A 166 6.85 18.87 -5.58
C ALA A 166 5.66 19.73 -5.18
N SER A 167 5.61 20.99 -5.63
CA SER A 167 4.52 21.93 -5.34
C SER A 167 3.21 21.49 -5.99
N ALA A 168 3.23 21.01 -7.22
CA ALA A 168 2.09 20.46 -7.92
C ALA A 168 1.50 19.25 -7.17
N THR A 169 2.36 18.35 -6.73
CA THR A 169 1.99 17.17 -5.95
C THR A 169 1.31 17.56 -4.64
N ILE A 170 1.91 18.47 -3.86
CA ILE A 170 1.32 18.93 -2.58
C ILE A 170 -0.02 19.61 -2.79
N ILE A 171 -0.12 20.56 -3.71
CA ILE A 171 -1.38 21.29 -3.95
C ILE A 171 -2.49 20.31 -4.30
N SER A 172 -2.20 19.32 -5.15
CA SER A 172 -3.16 18.29 -5.55
C SER A 172 -3.56 17.38 -4.39
N GLN A 173 -2.62 17.04 -3.50
CA GLN A 173 -2.91 16.28 -2.28
C GLN A 173 -3.79 17.06 -1.31
N TYR A 174 -3.53 18.35 -1.09
CA TYR A 174 -4.38 19.21 -0.27
C TYR A 174 -5.75 19.41 -0.90
N LEU A 175 -5.84 19.55 -2.21
CA LEU A 175 -7.14 19.64 -2.91
C LEU A 175 -7.99 18.39 -2.64
N SER A 176 -7.43 17.19 -2.73
CA SER A 176 -8.16 15.97 -2.45
C SER A 176 -8.44 15.79 -0.95
N GLY A 177 -7.46 16.03 -0.07
CA GLY A 177 -7.60 15.85 1.37
C GLY A 177 -8.60 16.81 2.01
N ILE A 178 -8.51 18.09 1.66
CA ILE A 178 -9.45 19.12 2.13
C ILE A 178 -10.80 18.93 1.45
N GLY A 179 -10.83 18.67 0.15
CA GLY A 179 -12.07 18.50 -0.60
C GLY A 179 -12.93 17.34 -0.07
N ILE A 180 -12.34 16.16 0.12
CA ILE A 180 -13.05 15.02 0.71
C ILE A 180 -13.46 15.30 2.17
N GLY A 181 -12.61 16.01 2.93
CA GLY A 181 -12.91 16.42 4.30
C GLY A 181 -14.14 17.33 4.36
N ILE A 182 -14.19 18.37 3.54
CA ILE A 182 -15.36 19.27 3.45
C ILE A 182 -16.61 18.47 3.03
N TYR A 183 -16.49 17.62 2.00
CA TYR A 183 -17.60 16.78 1.58
C TYR A 183 -18.17 15.95 2.73
N VAL A 184 -17.30 15.26 3.48
CA VAL A 184 -17.73 14.41 4.60
C VAL A 184 -18.33 15.25 5.74
N LEU A 185 -17.72 16.36 6.10
CA LEU A 185 -18.25 17.23 7.18
C LEU A 185 -19.61 17.87 6.83
N VAL A 186 -19.88 18.10 5.56
CA VAL A 186 -21.16 18.66 5.09
C VAL A 186 -22.23 17.57 4.96
N LYS A 187 -21.87 16.43 4.38
CA LYS A 187 -22.85 15.37 4.05
C LYS A 187 -23.06 14.35 5.16
N GLU A 188 -22.02 14.08 5.95
CA GLU A 188 -22.02 13.05 6.98
C GLU A 188 -22.10 13.70 8.39
N GLY A 189 -23.32 13.96 8.86
CA GLY A 189 -23.56 14.59 10.17
C GLY A 189 -22.96 13.80 11.34
N GLU A 190 -22.75 12.49 11.20
CA GLU A 190 -22.12 11.65 12.22
C GLU A 190 -20.66 12.03 12.45
N VAL A 191 -19.89 12.26 11.38
CA VAL A 191 -18.47 12.67 11.49
C VAL A 191 -18.37 14.06 12.10
N ARG A 192 -19.20 15.00 11.65
CA ARG A 192 -19.23 16.36 12.23
C ARG A 192 -19.57 16.31 13.71
N SER A 193 -20.61 15.54 14.09
CA SER A 193 -20.98 15.35 15.50
C SER A 193 -19.87 14.67 16.31
N ALA A 194 -19.17 13.69 15.73
CA ALA A 194 -18.07 13.00 16.38
C ALA A 194 -16.92 13.96 16.73
N LEU A 195 -16.50 14.79 15.79
CA LEU A 195 -15.36 15.69 15.97
C LEU A 195 -15.66 16.89 16.90
N LEU A 196 -16.92 17.30 17.00
CA LEU A 196 -17.30 18.50 17.78
C LEU A 196 -17.81 18.18 19.20
N HIS A 197 -18.43 17.02 19.43
CA HIS A 197 -19.22 16.80 20.64
C HIS A 197 -18.98 15.45 21.34
N VAL A 198 -18.06 14.61 20.88
CA VAL A 198 -17.90 13.26 21.43
C VAL A 198 -16.69 13.17 22.36
N HIS A 199 -16.94 12.65 23.56
CA HIS A 199 -15.86 12.24 24.47
C HIS A 199 -15.42 10.82 24.10
N VAL A 200 -14.12 10.66 23.81
CA VAL A 200 -13.52 9.38 23.47
C VAL A 200 -13.44 8.51 24.71
N LYS A 201 -14.06 7.32 24.65
CA LYS A 201 -13.89 6.31 25.70
C LYS A 201 -12.53 5.66 25.57
N THR A 202 -11.86 5.38 26.70
CA THR A 202 -10.55 4.74 26.73
C THR A 202 -10.58 3.34 26.04
N SER A 203 -11.70 2.60 26.14
CA SER A 203 -11.90 1.32 25.46
C SER A 203 -11.81 1.45 23.94
N ASP A 204 -12.52 2.47 23.40
CA ASP A 204 -12.60 2.69 21.96
C ASP A 204 -11.27 3.18 21.40
N PHE A 205 -10.54 4.02 22.17
CA PHE A 205 -9.18 4.43 21.82
C PHE A 205 -8.23 3.23 21.78
N LYS A 206 -8.29 2.33 22.77
CA LYS A 206 -7.47 1.11 22.79
C LYS A 206 -7.78 0.20 21.61
N GLU A 207 -9.05 0.04 21.26
CA GLU A 207 -9.47 -0.75 20.10
C GLU A 207 -8.91 -0.16 18.81
N ILE A 208 -9.10 1.13 18.57
CA ILE A 208 -8.56 1.85 17.40
C ILE A 208 -7.04 1.73 17.36
N ALA A 209 -6.35 2.00 18.46
CA ALA A 209 -4.89 1.93 18.53
C ALA A 209 -4.39 0.51 18.19
N ASN A 210 -5.02 -0.53 18.75
CA ASN A 210 -4.64 -1.92 18.47
C ASN A 210 -4.77 -2.28 16.99
N TYR A 211 -5.91 -2.00 16.37
CA TYR A 211 -6.13 -2.27 14.94
C TYR A 211 -5.20 -1.44 14.05
N SER A 212 -5.09 -0.15 14.34
CA SER A 212 -4.31 0.79 13.52
C SER A 212 -2.81 0.51 13.63
N VAL A 213 -2.28 0.33 14.84
CA VAL A 213 -0.85 0.07 15.04
C VAL A 213 -0.44 -1.28 14.44
N LEU A 214 -1.23 -2.34 14.68
CA LEU A 214 -0.90 -3.65 14.10
C LEU A 214 -0.96 -3.65 12.57
N THR A 215 -1.94 -2.94 11.98
CA THR A 215 -2.01 -2.82 10.51
C THR A 215 -0.88 -1.93 9.97
N CYS A 216 -0.49 -0.89 10.70
CA CYS A 216 0.67 -0.07 10.38
C CYS A 216 1.96 -0.90 10.39
N VAL A 217 2.19 -1.67 11.46
CA VAL A 217 3.35 -2.58 11.56
C VAL A 217 3.35 -3.58 10.40
N GLN A 218 2.20 -4.17 10.08
CA GLN A 218 2.07 -5.08 8.95
C GLN A 218 2.49 -4.43 7.63
N GLN A 219 2.00 -3.22 7.32
CA GLN A 219 2.33 -2.50 6.09
C GLN A 219 3.80 -2.05 6.05
N SER A 220 4.34 -1.62 7.19
CA SER A 220 5.75 -1.20 7.30
C SER A 220 6.70 -2.39 7.12
N VAL A 221 6.42 -3.53 7.76
CA VAL A 221 7.20 -4.77 7.60
C VAL A 221 7.15 -5.24 6.15
N MET A 222 5.98 -5.16 5.50
CA MET A 222 5.84 -5.52 4.09
C MET A 222 6.77 -4.69 3.19
N ASN A 223 6.79 -3.37 3.35
CA ASN A 223 7.67 -2.50 2.56
C ASN A 223 9.15 -2.72 2.88
N LEU A 224 9.50 -2.90 4.16
CA LEU A 224 10.88 -3.19 4.55
C LEU A 224 11.39 -4.50 3.92
N GLY A 225 10.58 -5.55 3.94
CA GLY A 225 10.95 -6.83 3.33
C GLY A 225 11.17 -6.72 1.81
N ILE A 226 10.36 -5.92 1.12
CA ILE A 226 10.55 -5.64 -0.32
C ILE A 226 11.90 -4.93 -0.54
N LEU A 227 12.24 -3.93 0.28
CA LEU A 227 13.51 -3.19 0.19
C LEU A 227 14.72 -4.10 0.44
N MET A 228 14.64 -5.03 1.40
CA MET A 228 15.73 -5.98 1.67
C MET A 228 16.01 -6.89 0.47
N VAL A 229 14.95 -7.39 -0.19
CA VAL A 229 15.11 -8.20 -1.40
C VAL A 229 15.67 -7.36 -2.55
N GLN A 230 15.23 -6.11 -2.70
CA GLN A 230 15.79 -5.19 -3.69
C GLN A 230 17.30 -4.97 -3.48
N GLY A 231 17.73 -4.80 -2.23
CA GLY A 231 19.15 -4.69 -1.89
C GLY A 231 19.98 -5.91 -2.34
N LEU A 232 19.43 -7.11 -2.13
CA LEU A 232 20.08 -8.36 -2.60
C LEU A 232 20.11 -8.44 -4.13
N VAL A 233 19.01 -8.09 -4.82
CA VAL A 233 18.95 -8.05 -6.29
C VAL A 233 20.03 -7.12 -6.85
N ASN A 234 20.26 -5.98 -6.20
CA ASN A 234 21.26 -5.00 -6.64
C ASN A 234 22.69 -5.58 -6.63
N SER A 235 22.98 -6.53 -5.75
CA SER A 235 24.30 -7.18 -5.69
C SER A 235 24.59 -8.12 -6.89
N PHE A 236 23.57 -8.49 -7.67
CA PHE A 236 23.71 -9.34 -8.87
C PHE A 236 24.03 -8.58 -10.15
N GLY A 237 24.24 -7.26 -10.06
CA GLY A 237 24.64 -6.41 -11.17
C GLY A 237 23.49 -5.78 -11.93
N THR A 238 23.85 -4.86 -12.82
CA THR A 238 22.93 -3.95 -13.50
C THR A 238 21.89 -4.65 -14.38
N ALA A 239 22.26 -5.78 -15.00
CA ALA A 239 21.35 -6.53 -15.86
C ALA A 239 20.19 -7.16 -15.06
N VAL A 240 20.49 -7.76 -13.89
CA VAL A 240 19.48 -8.37 -13.01
C VAL A 240 18.63 -7.28 -12.36
N MET A 241 19.23 -6.15 -11.96
CA MET A 241 18.51 -4.99 -11.44
C MET A 241 17.48 -4.45 -12.44
N ALA A 242 17.91 -4.24 -13.68
CA ALA A 242 17.03 -3.70 -14.74
C ALA A 242 15.91 -4.69 -15.10
N ALA A 243 16.22 -5.99 -15.16
CA ALA A 243 15.23 -7.03 -15.39
C ALA A 243 14.17 -7.07 -14.27
N PHE A 244 14.61 -7.03 -13.02
CA PHE A 244 13.72 -7.01 -11.85
C PHE A 244 12.85 -5.76 -11.81
N ALA A 245 13.45 -4.58 -12.04
CA ALA A 245 12.71 -3.32 -12.05
C ALA A 245 11.60 -3.30 -13.11
N ALA A 246 11.85 -3.84 -14.31
CA ALA A 246 10.85 -3.97 -15.35
C ALA A 246 9.76 -5.00 -14.99
N ALA A 247 10.17 -6.16 -14.45
CA ALA A 247 9.27 -7.24 -14.10
C ALA A 247 8.30 -6.84 -12.95
N VAL A 248 8.79 -6.14 -11.91
CA VAL A 248 7.96 -5.63 -10.80
C VAL A 248 6.91 -4.62 -11.29
N LYS A 249 7.22 -3.80 -12.31
CA LYS A 249 6.21 -2.92 -12.91
C LYS A 249 5.10 -3.69 -13.61
N ILE A 250 5.43 -4.79 -14.27
CA ILE A 250 4.43 -5.68 -14.89
C ILE A 250 3.61 -6.39 -13.81
N GLU A 251 4.27 -6.90 -12.77
CA GLU A 251 3.63 -7.54 -11.63
C GLU A 251 2.62 -6.62 -10.92
N ALA A 252 2.88 -5.31 -10.87
CA ALA A 252 2.00 -4.33 -10.25
C ALA A 252 0.58 -4.34 -10.84
N PHE A 253 0.41 -4.67 -12.12
CA PHE A 253 -0.91 -4.80 -12.74
C PHE A 253 -1.71 -5.99 -12.18
N THR A 254 -1.08 -7.02 -11.65
CA THR A 254 -1.76 -8.13 -10.96
C THR A 254 -1.89 -7.87 -9.47
N TYR A 255 -0.83 -7.38 -8.86
CA TYR A 255 -0.71 -7.18 -7.43
C TYR A 255 -1.68 -6.11 -6.89
N MET A 256 -1.74 -4.93 -7.53
CA MET A 256 -2.56 -3.82 -7.03
C MET A 256 -4.06 -4.11 -7.04
N PRO A 257 -4.67 -4.61 -8.13
CA PRO A 257 -6.08 -4.96 -8.09
C PRO A 257 -6.40 -6.05 -7.07
N ALA A 258 -5.51 -7.04 -6.89
CA ALA A 258 -5.67 -8.09 -5.89
C ALA A 258 -5.66 -7.52 -4.46
N GLN A 259 -4.75 -6.57 -4.18
CA GLN A 259 -4.66 -5.89 -2.88
C GLN A 259 -5.91 -5.05 -2.59
N GLU A 260 -6.38 -4.26 -3.57
CA GLU A 260 -7.58 -3.44 -3.39
C GLU A 260 -8.85 -4.27 -3.28
N TYR A 261 -8.93 -5.39 -4.01
CA TYR A 261 -10.02 -6.36 -3.83
C TYR A 261 -10.05 -6.93 -2.41
N ALA A 262 -8.88 -7.29 -1.85
CA ALA A 262 -8.79 -7.78 -0.47
C ALA A 262 -9.14 -6.69 0.57
N ASN A 263 -8.83 -5.42 0.29
CA ASN A 263 -9.26 -4.31 1.13
C ASN A 263 -10.79 -4.14 1.13
N ALA A 264 -11.42 -4.22 -0.04
CA ALA A 264 -12.87 -4.20 -0.17
C ALA A 264 -13.52 -5.41 0.51
N PHE A 265 -12.95 -6.60 0.34
CA PHE A 265 -13.34 -7.81 1.04
C PHE A 265 -13.26 -7.66 2.56
N SER A 266 -12.17 -7.06 3.10
CA SER A 266 -12.04 -6.80 4.53
C SER A 266 -13.18 -5.93 5.06
N THR A 267 -13.55 -4.87 4.33
CA THR A 267 -14.68 -4.01 4.67
C THR A 267 -16.01 -4.78 4.68
N PHE A 268 -16.25 -5.58 3.63
CA PHE A 268 -17.45 -6.42 3.53
C PHE A 268 -17.55 -7.40 4.70
N ILE A 269 -16.46 -8.09 5.02
CA ILE A 269 -16.44 -9.03 6.15
C ILE A 269 -16.68 -8.29 7.47
N ALA A 270 -16.00 -7.18 7.71
CA ALA A 270 -16.16 -6.39 8.94
C ALA A 270 -17.60 -5.91 9.14
N GLN A 271 -18.25 -5.37 8.09
CA GLN A 271 -19.65 -4.95 8.15
C GLN A 271 -20.59 -6.14 8.50
N ASN A 272 -20.42 -7.27 7.82
CA ASN A 272 -21.28 -8.44 8.06
C ASN A 272 -20.99 -9.13 9.41
N MET A 273 -19.73 -9.07 9.89
CA MET A 273 -19.37 -9.49 11.24
C MET A 273 -20.03 -8.60 12.28
N GLY A 274 -19.96 -7.28 12.11
CA GLY A 274 -20.66 -6.33 12.96
C GLY A 274 -22.15 -6.54 13.01
N ALA A 275 -22.77 -6.80 11.85
CA ALA A 275 -24.19 -7.11 11.73
C ALA A 275 -24.61 -8.52 12.20
N GLY A 276 -23.69 -9.35 12.68
CA GLY A 276 -23.95 -10.72 13.11
C GLY A 276 -24.32 -11.69 11.97
N GLN A 277 -24.13 -11.30 10.72
CA GLN A 277 -24.56 -12.04 9.51
C GLN A 277 -23.55 -13.14 9.12
N LYS A 278 -23.33 -14.12 10.00
CA LYS A 278 -22.34 -15.20 9.83
C LYS A 278 -22.47 -15.95 8.49
N ARG A 279 -23.68 -16.24 8.04
CA ARG A 279 -23.91 -16.91 6.74
C ARG A 279 -23.38 -16.09 5.57
N ARG A 280 -23.53 -14.75 5.61
CA ARG A 280 -22.98 -13.84 4.59
C ARG A 280 -21.45 -13.83 4.65
N VAL A 281 -20.86 -13.84 5.85
CA VAL A 281 -19.41 -13.91 6.03
C VAL A 281 -18.84 -15.18 5.37
N VAL A 282 -19.38 -16.36 5.68
CA VAL A 282 -18.91 -17.65 5.13
C VAL A 282 -19.06 -17.68 3.59
N LYS A 283 -20.22 -17.26 3.08
CA LYS A 283 -20.42 -17.15 1.62
C LYS A 283 -19.46 -16.14 0.99
N GLY A 284 -19.28 -14.97 1.63
CA GLY A 284 -18.35 -13.93 1.18
C GLY A 284 -16.91 -14.42 1.11
N VAL A 285 -16.43 -15.15 2.11
CA VAL A 285 -15.09 -15.78 2.08
C VAL A 285 -14.97 -16.72 0.88
N ARG A 286 -15.93 -17.62 0.70
CA ARG A 286 -15.91 -18.59 -0.40
C ARG A 286 -15.87 -17.92 -1.78
N TYR A 287 -16.76 -16.95 -1.99
CA TYR A 287 -16.79 -16.21 -3.28
C TYR A 287 -15.55 -15.36 -3.48
N ALA A 288 -15.04 -14.73 -2.42
CA ALA A 288 -13.83 -13.92 -2.52
C ALA A 288 -12.61 -14.76 -2.90
N VAL A 289 -12.44 -15.93 -2.29
CA VAL A 289 -11.36 -16.87 -2.65
C VAL A 289 -11.50 -17.33 -4.10
N ALA A 290 -12.70 -17.73 -4.51
CA ALA A 290 -12.94 -18.14 -5.90
C ALA A 290 -12.60 -17.01 -6.89
N THR A 291 -13.09 -15.79 -6.63
CA THR A 291 -12.86 -14.62 -7.50
C THR A 291 -11.38 -14.28 -7.60
N ILE A 292 -10.66 -14.21 -6.47
CA ILE A 292 -9.25 -13.82 -6.48
C ILE A 292 -8.37 -14.89 -7.15
N VAL A 293 -8.68 -16.17 -6.92
CA VAL A 293 -7.95 -17.27 -7.56
C VAL A 293 -8.17 -17.24 -9.07
N ILE A 294 -9.41 -17.10 -9.54
CA ILE A 294 -9.72 -17.00 -10.98
C ILE A 294 -8.98 -15.79 -11.58
N TYR A 295 -9.09 -14.62 -10.96
CA TYR A 295 -8.40 -13.41 -11.41
C TYR A 295 -6.88 -13.62 -11.51
N CYS A 296 -6.27 -14.13 -10.44
CA CYS A 296 -4.83 -14.34 -10.41
C CYS A 296 -4.37 -15.41 -11.41
N LEU A 297 -5.13 -16.49 -11.62
CA LEU A 297 -4.82 -17.50 -12.63
C LEU A 297 -4.90 -16.94 -14.05
N LEU A 298 -5.91 -16.13 -14.35
CA LEU A 298 -6.03 -15.45 -15.64
C LEU A 298 -4.87 -14.47 -15.86
N ALA A 299 -4.53 -13.66 -14.84
CA ALA A 299 -3.39 -12.76 -14.90
C ALA A 299 -2.06 -13.52 -15.03
N SER A 300 -1.89 -14.63 -14.31
CA SER A 300 -0.72 -15.52 -14.42
C SER A 300 -0.57 -16.06 -15.83
N LEU A 301 -1.64 -16.57 -16.43
CA LEU A 301 -1.66 -17.08 -17.79
C LEU A 301 -1.28 -15.98 -18.80
N LEU A 302 -1.89 -14.81 -18.66
CA LEU A 302 -1.62 -13.65 -19.52
C LEU A 302 -0.13 -13.23 -19.44
N ILE A 303 0.39 -13.07 -18.23
CA ILE A 303 1.79 -12.68 -18.02
C ILE A 303 2.74 -13.78 -18.51
N TRP A 304 2.41 -15.05 -18.29
CA TRP A 304 3.25 -16.16 -18.75
C TRP A 304 3.37 -16.21 -20.28
N ILE A 305 2.25 -16.01 -21.00
CA ILE A 305 2.21 -15.98 -22.47
C ILE A 305 2.87 -14.71 -23.01
N LEU A 306 2.54 -13.54 -22.43
CA LEU A 306 2.96 -12.23 -22.90
C LEU A 306 4.19 -11.65 -22.17
N ALA A 307 4.96 -12.50 -21.45
CA ALA A 307 6.15 -12.05 -20.71
C ALA A 307 7.13 -11.24 -21.56
N LYS A 308 7.45 -11.75 -22.75
CA LYS A 308 8.36 -11.06 -23.68
C LYS A 308 7.77 -9.74 -24.22
N PRO A 309 6.55 -9.69 -24.79
CA PRO A 309 5.92 -8.45 -25.21
C PRO A 309 5.84 -7.39 -24.10
N PHE A 310 5.46 -7.76 -22.88
CA PHE A 310 5.36 -6.84 -21.76
C PHE A 310 6.72 -6.28 -21.34
N LEU A 311 7.76 -7.10 -21.32
CA LEU A 311 9.11 -6.65 -21.00
C LEU A 311 9.66 -5.71 -22.08
N LEU A 312 9.30 -5.91 -23.34
CA LEU A 312 9.72 -5.05 -24.45
C LEU A 312 9.15 -3.62 -24.36
N ILE A 313 8.12 -3.38 -23.53
CA ILE A 313 7.64 -2.04 -23.23
C ILE A 313 8.71 -1.24 -22.47
N PHE A 314 9.50 -1.92 -21.62
CA PHE A 314 10.47 -1.29 -20.72
C PHE A 314 11.94 -1.53 -21.12
N ILE A 315 12.21 -2.61 -21.88
CA ILE A 315 13.55 -3.09 -22.22
C ILE A 315 13.70 -3.13 -23.73
N LYS A 316 14.80 -2.56 -24.25
CA LYS A 316 15.09 -2.61 -25.69
C LYS A 316 15.39 -4.05 -26.14
N SER A 317 14.95 -4.41 -27.33
CA SER A 317 15.14 -5.75 -27.90
C SER A 317 16.61 -6.16 -28.06
N SER A 318 17.52 -5.18 -28.15
CA SER A 318 18.98 -5.39 -28.21
C SER A 318 19.57 -5.90 -26.88
N GLN A 319 18.90 -5.66 -25.74
CA GLN A 319 19.37 -6.03 -24.40
C GLN A 319 18.95 -7.46 -24.04
N LYS A 320 19.45 -8.45 -24.80
CA LYS A 320 19.03 -9.86 -24.70
C LYS A 320 19.20 -10.48 -23.33
N ALA A 321 20.28 -10.15 -22.60
CA ALA A 321 20.54 -10.66 -21.25
C ALA A 321 19.50 -10.18 -20.23
N ILE A 322 19.16 -8.90 -20.25
CA ILE A 322 18.15 -8.30 -19.37
C ILE A 322 16.78 -8.90 -19.66
N LEU A 323 16.44 -9.02 -20.95
CA LEU A 323 15.17 -9.60 -21.39
C LEU A 323 15.03 -11.08 -20.95
N ALA A 324 16.11 -11.86 -21.09
CA ALA A 324 16.12 -13.28 -20.68
C ALA A 324 15.88 -13.42 -19.16
N GLU A 325 16.54 -12.60 -18.34
CA GLU A 325 16.39 -12.65 -16.89
C GLU A 325 15.00 -12.16 -16.46
N GLY A 326 14.44 -11.12 -17.08
CA GLY A 326 13.08 -10.66 -16.84
C GLY A 326 12.03 -11.73 -17.19
N ILE A 327 12.18 -12.43 -18.31
CA ILE A 327 11.32 -13.56 -18.69
C ILE A 327 11.45 -14.68 -17.66
N ARG A 328 12.66 -14.99 -17.20
CA ARG A 328 12.92 -16.00 -16.17
C ARG A 328 12.19 -15.66 -14.88
N TYR A 329 12.27 -14.40 -14.41
CA TYR A 329 11.53 -13.91 -13.25
C TYR A 329 10.04 -14.15 -13.41
N LEU A 330 9.43 -13.61 -14.48
CA LEU A 330 7.99 -13.68 -14.69
C LEU A 330 7.49 -15.13 -14.85
N ARG A 331 8.31 -16.03 -15.38
CA ARG A 331 7.96 -17.45 -15.50
C ARG A 331 8.08 -18.22 -14.20
N ILE A 332 8.93 -17.79 -13.26
CA ILE A 332 9.05 -18.40 -11.93
C ILE A 332 7.96 -17.87 -11.00
N VAL A 333 7.78 -16.56 -10.91
CA VAL A 333 6.88 -15.92 -9.94
C VAL A 333 5.43 -15.91 -10.44
N GLY A 334 5.24 -15.66 -11.73
CA GLY A 334 3.92 -15.49 -12.35
C GLY A 334 2.91 -16.58 -12.08
N PRO A 335 3.24 -17.88 -12.22
CA PRO A 335 2.30 -18.98 -11.95
C PRO A 335 1.74 -19.00 -10.53
N PHE A 336 2.39 -18.33 -9.59
CA PHE A 336 2.02 -18.33 -8.17
C PHE A 336 1.30 -17.07 -7.69
N TYR A 337 0.85 -16.19 -8.58
CA TYR A 337 0.12 -14.97 -8.17
C TYR A 337 -1.17 -15.27 -7.40
N PHE A 338 -1.76 -16.46 -7.54
CA PHE A 338 -2.87 -16.87 -6.70
C PHE A 338 -2.49 -16.91 -5.20
N GLY A 339 -1.24 -17.25 -4.87
CA GLY A 339 -0.73 -17.23 -3.49
C GLY A 339 -0.76 -15.83 -2.90
N ILE A 340 -0.18 -14.83 -3.56
CA ILE A 340 -0.26 -13.44 -3.03
C ILE A 340 -1.70 -12.94 -2.95
N GLY A 341 -2.57 -13.32 -3.91
CA GLY A 341 -3.99 -12.98 -3.86
C GLY A 341 -4.69 -13.56 -2.63
N CYS A 342 -4.46 -14.84 -2.32
CA CYS A 342 -4.98 -15.50 -1.12
C CYS A 342 -4.40 -14.89 0.17
N LEU A 343 -3.11 -14.56 0.18
CA LEU A 343 -2.45 -13.93 1.32
C LEU A 343 -3.07 -12.58 1.66
N PHE A 344 -3.38 -11.75 0.66
CA PHE A 344 -4.10 -10.50 0.88
C PHE A 344 -5.50 -10.71 1.44
N LEU A 345 -6.22 -11.74 0.99
CA LEU A 345 -7.52 -12.09 1.58
C LEU A 345 -7.36 -12.51 3.05
N PHE A 346 -6.33 -13.28 3.42
CA PHE A 346 -6.07 -13.60 4.82
C PHE A 346 -5.78 -12.36 5.66
N TYR A 347 -4.99 -11.41 5.14
CA TYR A 347 -4.77 -10.13 5.83
C TYR A 347 -6.09 -9.39 6.08
N GLY A 348 -6.93 -9.31 5.04
CA GLY A 348 -8.24 -8.69 5.14
C GLY A 348 -9.19 -9.41 6.09
N LEU A 349 -9.23 -10.74 6.02
CA LEU A 349 -10.08 -11.59 6.88
C LEU A 349 -9.71 -11.44 8.35
N TYR A 350 -8.43 -11.65 8.70
CA TYR A 350 -8.00 -11.63 10.11
C TYR A 350 -8.17 -10.27 10.73
N ARG A 351 -7.92 -9.21 9.99
CA ARG A 351 -8.22 -7.85 10.43
C ARG A 351 -9.71 -7.67 10.69
N ALA A 352 -10.57 -8.10 9.76
CA ALA A 352 -12.02 -7.95 9.85
C ALA A 352 -12.67 -8.75 10.99
N ILE A 353 -12.11 -9.92 11.34
CA ILE A 353 -12.65 -10.77 12.44
C ILE A 353 -12.02 -10.47 13.81
N GLY A 354 -11.33 -9.34 13.96
CA GLY A 354 -10.79 -8.93 15.27
C GLY A 354 -9.44 -9.54 15.64
N LYS A 355 -8.71 -10.07 14.67
CA LYS A 355 -7.38 -10.69 14.88
C LYS A 355 -6.28 -10.04 14.03
N PRO A 356 -6.09 -8.72 14.09
CA PRO A 356 -5.12 -8.02 13.23
C PRO A 356 -3.67 -8.47 13.47
N ALA A 357 -3.34 -8.96 14.68
CA ALA A 357 -2.03 -9.53 14.97
C ALA A 357 -1.68 -10.71 14.05
N MET A 358 -2.68 -11.52 13.65
CA MET A 358 -2.43 -12.65 12.75
C MET A 358 -1.99 -12.17 11.35
N SER A 359 -2.49 -11.02 10.88
CA SER A 359 -2.01 -10.41 9.63
C SER A 359 -0.52 -10.04 9.72
N VAL A 360 -0.06 -9.55 10.88
CA VAL A 360 1.37 -9.28 11.13
C VAL A 360 2.18 -10.58 11.09
N VAL A 361 1.71 -11.63 11.78
CA VAL A 361 2.37 -12.94 11.80
C VAL A 361 2.54 -13.49 10.38
N LEU A 362 1.49 -13.47 9.58
CA LEU A 362 1.55 -13.95 8.19
C LEU A 362 2.51 -13.11 7.34
N THR A 363 2.57 -11.80 7.57
CA THR A 363 3.51 -10.91 6.87
C THR A 363 4.96 -11.26 7.25
N VAL A 364 5.23 -11.47 8.54
CA VAL A 364 6.57 -11.87 9.01
C VAL A 364 6.96 -13.24 8.46
N ILE A 365 6.06 -14.21 8.42
CA ILE A 365 6.32 -15.52 7.81
C ILE A 365 6.61 -15.37 6.31
N SER A 366 5.75 -14.67 5.57
CA SER A 366 5.92 -14.50 4.13
C SER A 366 7.24 -13.81 3.79
N LEU A 367 7.50 -12.66 4.38
CA LEU A 367 8.67 -11.85 4.05
C LEU A 367 9.94 -12.33 4.74
N GLY A 368 9.85 -12.79 5.98
CA GLY A 368 10.99 -13.37 6.69
C GLY A 368 11.53 -14.61 5.97
N THR A 369 10.63 -15.51 5.57
CA THR A 369 11.02 -16.69 4.74
C THR A 369 11.56 -16.25 3.39
N ARG A 370 10.92 -15.29 2.73
CA ARG A 370 11.37 -14.76 1.44
C ARG A 370 12.79 -14.20 1.54
N VAL A 371 13.06 -13.34 2.53
CA VAL A 371 14.39 -12.76 2.73
C VAL A 371 15.42 -13.86 3.05
N LEU A 372 15.12 -14.73 4.02
CA LEU A 372 16.01 -15.82 4.41
C LEU A 372 16.36 -16.71 3.22
N LEU A 373 15.36 -17.22 2.50
CA LEU A 373 15.56 -18.08 1.35
C LEU A 373 16.24 -17.36 0.18
N ALA A 374 15.96 -16.06 -0.02
CA ALA A 374 16.63 -15.29 -1.05
C ALA A 374 18.14 -15.28 -0.83
N TYR A 375 18.60 -14.99 0.40
CA TYR A 375 20.03 -15.02 0.73
C TYR A 375 20.62 -16.44 0.66
N MET A 376 19.92 -17.44 1.20
CA MET A 376 20.40 -18.84 1.19
C MET A 376 20.49 -19.43 -0.23
N LEU A 377 19.41 -19.33 -1.01
CA LEU A 377 19.35 -19.94 -2.33
C LEU A 377 20.23 -19.20 -3.35
N SER A 378 20.32 -17.87 -3.25
CA SER A 378 21.16 -17.10 -4.17
C SER A 378 22.67 -17.32 -3.94
N ALA A 379 23.09 -17.73 -2.74
CA ALA A 379 24.46 -18.09 -2.43
C ALA A 379 24.89 -19.41 -3.11
N VAL A 380 23.93 -20.26 -3.48
CA VAL A 380 24.22 -21.52 -4.18
C VAL A 380 24.40 -21.22 -5.66
N LYS A 381 25.61 -21.51 -6.20
CA LYS A 381 26.00 -21.19 -7.59
C LYS A 381 25.00 -21.69 -8.64
N THR A 382 24.36 -22.85 -8.41
CA THR A 382 23.38 -23.45 -9.31
C THR A 382 22.11 -22.61 -9.46
N PHE A 383 21.68 -21.91 -8.41
CA PHE A 383 20.47 -21.10 -8.42
C PHE A 383 20.74 -19.64 -8.82
N GLY A 384 21.81 -19.03 -8.26
CA GLY A 384 22.14 -17.63 -8.51
C GLY A 384 20.92 -16.71 -8.29
N ALA A 385 20.65 -15.78 -9.21
CA ALA A 385 19.51 -14.87 -9.14
C ALA A 385 18.15 -15.61 -9.10
N ALA A 386 18.03 -16.80 -9.72
CA ALA A 386 16.79 -17.58 -9.66
C ALA A 386 16.42 -18.02 -8.24
N GLY A 387 17.41 -18.16 -7.34
CA GLY A 387 17.15 -18.43 -5.92
C GLY A 387 16.34 -17.31 -5.25
N ILE A 388 16.59 -16.06 -5.64
CA ILE A 388 15.78 -14.91 -5.18
C ILE A 388 14.35 -15.02 -5.70
N TRP A 389 14.20 -15.39 -6.98
CA TRP A 389 12.86 -15.50 -7.60
C TRP A 389 12.02 -16.60 -6.97
N TRP A 390 12.59 -17.75 -6.68
CA TRP A 390 11.89 -18.86 -6.02
C TRP A 390 11.54 -18.56 -4.56
N SER A 391 12.32 -17.74 -3.87
CA SER A 391 12.00 -17.37 -2.48
C SER A 391 10.66 -16.66 -2.33
N ILE A 392 10.20 -15.96 -3.39
CA ILE A 392 8.97 -15.15 -3.39
C ILE A 392 7.73 -16.07 -3.26
N PRO A 393 7.47 -16.99 -4.20
CA PRO A 393 6.30 -17.86 -4.11
C PRO A 393 6.36 -18.82 -2.91
N ILE A 394 7.54 -19.28 -2.50
CA ILE A 394 7.67 -20.12 -1.31
C ILE A 394 7.19 -19.36 -0.06
N GLY A 395 7.60 -18.08 0.09
CA GLY A 395 7.14 -17.25 1.18
C GLY A 395 5.62 -17.05 1.20
N TRP A 396 4.99 -16.86 0.04
CA TRP A 396 3.52 -16.76 -0.05
C TRP A 396 2.83 -18.06 0.35
N ILE A 397 3.27 -19.19 -0.19
CA ILE A 397 2.67 -20.50 0.11
C ILE A 397 2.78 -20.85 1.59
N LEU A 398 3.92 -20.60 2.23
CA LEU A 398 4.10 -20.88 3.66
C LEU A 398 3.18 -20.00 4.52
N ALA A 399 3.05 -18.74 4.17
CA ALA A 399 2.12 -17.84 4.87
C ALA A 399 0.65 -18.26 4.66
N ASP A 400 0.28 -18.64 3.42
CA ASP A 400 -1.07 -19.12 3.11
C ASP A 400 -1.41 -20.41 3.86
N LEU A 401 -0.49 -21.38 3.88
CA LEU A 401 -0.67 -22.61 4.66
C LEU A 401 -0.85 -22.30 6.14
N THR A 402 -0.02 -21.41 6.71
CA THR A 402 -0.16 -20.98 8.10
C THR A 402 -1.49 -20.29 8.34
N GLY A 403 -1.90 -19.39 7.43
CA GLY A 403 -3.19 -18.72 7.48
C GLY A 403 -4.35 -19.73 7.43
N TYR A 404 -4.29 -20.66 6.50
CA TYR A 404 -5.34 -21.69 6.35
C TYR A 404 -5.45 -22.62 7.57
N VAL A 405 -4.31 -23.09 8.10
CA VAL A 405 -4.31 -23.93 9.32
C VAL A 405 -4.89 -23.14 10.51
N TYR A 406 -4.50 -21.88 10.67
CA TYR A 406 -5.07 -21.05 11.73
C TYR A 406 -6.58 -20.82 11.54
N TYR A 407 -7.03 -20.65 10.29
CA TYR A 407 -8.45 -20.54 9.97
C TYR A 407 -9.23 -21.79 10.42
N LEU A 408 -8.75 -22.98 10.07
CA LEU A 408 -9.38 -24.25 10.44
C LEU A 408 -9.39 -24.49 11.96
N CYS A 409 -8.32 -24.13 12.64
CA CYS A 409 -8.17 -24.43 14.08
C CYS A 409 -8.86 -23.41 15.01
N ARG A 410 -8.93 -22.13 14.59
CA ARG A 410 -9.30 -21.03 15.48
C ARG A 410 -10.45 -20.14 15.01
N VAL A 411 -10.86 -20.27 13.75
CA VAL A 411 -11.96 -19.49 13.20
C VAL A 411 -13.15 -20.40 12.96
N HIS A 412 -14.02 -20.49 13.93
CA HIS A 412 -15.26 -21.28 13.81
C HIS A 412 -16.42 -20.32 13.60
N PHE A 413 -16.96 -20.31 12.38
CA PHE A 413 -18.23 -19.62 12.09
C PHE A 413 -19.40 -20.55 12.40
N ASP A 414 -19.36 -21.26 13.55
CA ASP A 414 -20.44 -22.16 13.95
C ASP A 414 -21.72 -21.34 14.21
N GLU A 415 -22.83 -21.79 13.66
CA GLU A 415 -24.14 -21.13 13.78
C GLU A 415 -24.65 -21.10 15.23
N SER A 416 -24.09 -21.94 16.11
CA SER A 416 -24.54 -22.15 17.49
C SER A 416 -23.70 -21.45 18.57
N ARG A 417 -22.52 -20.93 18.28
CA ARG A 417 -21.64 -20.31 19.29
C ARG A 417 -21.44 -18.81 19.05
N LYS A 418 -21.60 -18.01 20.13
CA LYS A 418 -21.14 -16.63 20.15
C LYS A 418 -19.63 -16.61 19.89
N ILE A 419 -19.20 -15.80 18.93
CA ILE A 419 -17.78 -15.57 18.68
C ILE A 419 -17.22 -14.87 19.92
N ILE A 420 -16.32 -15.54 20.63
CA ILE A 420 -15.55 -14.99 21.74
C ILE A 420 -14.28 -14.32 21.16
#